data_57501b7d4f292423ee522f9e785486b7
#
_entry.id   57501b7d4f292423ee522f9e785486b7
#
_cell.length_a   1.000
_cell.length_b   1.000
_cell.length_c   1.000
_cell.angle_alpha   90.00
_cell.angle_beta   90.00
_cell.angle_gamma   90.00
#
_symmetry.space_group_name_H-M   'P 1'
#
loop_
_entity.id
_entity.type
_entity.pdbx_description
1 polymer ?
#
loop_
_entity_poly.entity_id
_entity_poly.type
_entity_poly.pdbx_seq_one_letter_code
_entity_poly.pdbx_strand_id
1 'polypeptide(L)'
;MSWIENMTINIFPMVLVIVVLISNRFKVGKARSARLFDHIIIFDFMLMLVDIIGVGMSGSMVEEVVNKMWIINVTRMLLTIFLTTTWLVYVCLKISLDGADRRILPIISIVTTIGVIASFVVLLMPHDYLTAYGLQNAGRGLRICYLAVSYYGISMFVASAVVALYGAIFEKDTDIRRMCYYLLIFSLLPIVGVTMQNINQTFRTSSPCLSLAVLYVYITMQNKMVMTDGLTGVNNRRELDAYLERRERQQEQPEWGMLMIDVDDFKKINDTIGHKLGDDALWHVADILRSEFSAEGCFVARYGGDEFVVCNEWNNMEDMMYIRTVIENRVNHFNEEKSRPYNLSLSIGCALWHASGASVVSILKAADKDMYEQKQQHKERRGNDCEQCSVY
;
A
#
# COMPACT_ATOMS: atom_id res chain seq x y z
N MET A 1 5.92 37.33 6.09
CA MET A 1 6.77 36.20 6.46
C MET A 1 8.17 36.47 5.98
N SER A 2 9.18 36.43 6.85
CA SER A 2 10.57 36.69 6.46
C SER A 2 11.08 35.52 5.58
N TRP A 3 12.13 35.76 4.79
CA TRP A 3 12.81 34.73 3.99
C TRP A 3 13.25 33.55 4.89
N ILE A 4 13.75 33.85 6.10
CA ILE A 4 14.20 32.88 7.08
C ILE A 4 13.04 31.99 7.57
N GLU A 5 11.88 32.57 7.88
CA GLU A 5 10.70 31.82 8.31
C GLU A 5 10.18 30.86 7.24
N ASN A 6 10.18 31.28 5.97
CA ASN A 6 9.74 30.43 4.87
C ASN A 6 10.76 29.33 4.58
N MET A 7 12.05 29.62 4.72
CA MET A 7 13.10 28.63 4.58
C MET A 7 12.98 27.55 5.65
N THR A 8 12.76 27.93 6.91
CA THR A 8 12.59 26.98 8.02
C THR A 8 11.36 26.08 7.87
N ILE A 9 10.24 26.60 7.38
CA ILE A 9 9.00 25.82 7.14
C ILE A 9 9.21 24.75 6.06
N ASN A 10 10.02 25.02 5.03
CA ASN A 10 10.21 24.09 3.91
C ASN A 10 11.43 23.16 4.07
N ILE A 11 12.46 23.54 4.84
CA ILE A 11 13.65 22.71 5.02
C ILE A 11 13.30 21.36 5.67
N PHE A 12 12.53 21.36 6.74
CA PHE A 12 12.21 20.10 7.43
C PHE A 12 11.41 19.13 6.55
N PRO A 13 10.29 19.51 5.90
CA PRO A 13 9.62 18.67 4.93
C PRO A 13 10.53 18.20 3.78
N MET A 14 11.41 19.06 3.29
CA MET A 14 12.35 18.74 2.19
C MET A 14 13.35 17.66 2.60
N VAL A 15 13.89 17.73 3.82
CA VAL A 15 14.76 16.68 4.37
C VAL A 15 13.98 15.36 4.50
N LEU A 16 12.75 15.38 5.00
CA LEU A 16 11.90 14.20 5.08
C LEU A 16 11.66 13.56 3.70
N VAL A 17 11.36 14.36 2.70
CA VAL A 17 11.12 13.88 1.32
C VAL A 17 12.40 13.28 0.72
N ILE A 18 13.58 13.85 0.97
CA ILE A 18 14.87 13.28 0.55
C ILE A 18 15.10 11.91 1.22
N VAL A 19 14.87 11.81 2.53
CA VAL A 19 15.01 10.54 3.26
C VAL A 19 14.07 9.47 2.70
N VAL A 20 12.81 9.82 2.42
CA VAL A 20 11.83 8.93 1.79
C VAL A 20 12.31 8.50 0.39
N LEU A 21 12.80 9.42 -0.43
CA LEU A 21 13.30 9.14 -1.77
C LEU A 21 14.47 8.17 -1.76
N ILE A 22 15.47 8.41 -0.91
CA ILE A 22 16.65 7.55 -0.77
C ILE A 22 16.22 6.16 -0.29
N SER A 23 15.41 6.10 0.78
CA SER A 23 14.95 4.82 1.34
C SER A 23 14.09 4.01 0.36
N ASN A 24 13.28 4.67 -0.48
CA ASN A 24 12.47 4.01 -1.48
C ASN A 24 13.31 3.42 -2.62
N ARG A 25 14.39 4.07 -3.04
CA ARG A 25 15.29 3.56 -4.09
C ARG A 25 15.96 2.21 -3.77
N PHE A 26 16.21 1.93 -2.50
CA PHE A 26 16.81 0.65 -2.08
C PHE A 26 15.82 -0.53 -2.07
N LYS A 27 14.51 -0.27 -2.22
CA LYS A 27 13.44 -1.28 -2.09
C LYS A 27 12.60 -1.46 -3.35
N VAL A 28 12.95 -0.82 -4.46
CA VAL A 28 12.09 -0.73 -5.65
C VAL A 28 11.87 -2.09 -6.30
N GLY A 29 10.67 -2.63 -6.08
CA GLY A 29 10.03 -3.56 -7.00
C GLY A 29 9.66 -2.82 -8.31
N LYS A 30 9.73 -3.51 -9.46
CA LYS A 30 9.46 -2.96 -10.81
C LYS A 30 7.99 -2.54 -11.04
N ALA A 31 7.14 -2.48 -10.01
CA ALA A 31 5.72 -2.19 -10.13
C ALA A 31 5.45 -0.76 -10.63
N ARG A 32 4.48 -0.59 -11.54
CA ARG A 32 4.09 0.71 -12.13
C ARG A 32 3.67 1.74 -11.06
N SER A 33 2.97 1.29 -10.02
CA SER A 33 2.55 2.16 -8.91
C SER A 33 3.73 2.69 -8.07
N ALA A 34 4.80 1.91 -7.90
CA ALA A 34 5.99 2.37 -7.18
C ALA A 34 6.70 3.51 -7.93
N ARG A 35 6.83 3.41 -9.27
CA ARG A 35 7.40 4.48 -10.09
C ARG A 35 6.59 5.77 -10.05
N LEU A 36 5.25 5.67 -10.03
CA LEU A 36 4.41 6.85 -9.87
C LEU A 36 4.58 7.52 -8.51
N PHE A 37 4.74 6.72 -7.46
CA PHE A 37 5.01 7.27 -6.13
C PHE A 37 6.36 8.01 -6.07
N ASP A 38 7.41 7.48 -6.74
CA ASP A 38 8.68 8.19 -6.89
C ASP A 38 8.51 9.53 -7.61
N HIS A 39 7.72 9.59 -8.68
CA HIS A 39 7.43 10.85 -9.38
C HIS A 39 6.69 11.85 -8.47
N ILE A 40 5.74 11.41 -7.64
CA ILE A 40 5.07 12.26 -6.67
C ILE A 40 6.08 12.88 -5.70
N ILE A 41 6.99 12.07 -5.15
CA ILE A 41 8.04 12.53 -4.24
C ILE A 41 8.96 13.56 -4.93
N ILE A 42 9.37 13.30 -6.17
CA ILE A 42 10.23 14.19 -6.94
C ILE A 42 9.52 15.52 -7.22
N PHE A 43 8.26 15.50 -7.64
CA PHE A 43 7.49 16.72 -7.89
C PHE A 43 7.26 17.54 -6.62
N ASP A 44 7.01 16.89 -5.49
CA ASP A 44 6.86 17.56 -4.19
C ASP A 44 8.18 18.26 -3.77
N PHE A 45 9.31 17.55 -3.91
CA PHE A 45 10.63 18.11 -3.68
C PHE A 45 10.93 19.32 -4.56
N MET A 46 10.64 19.21 -5.86
CA MET A 46 10.85 20.31 -6.82
C MET A 46 9.95 21.50 -6.51
N LEU A 47 8.70 21.27 -6.08
CA LEU A 47 7.79 22.31 -5.64
C LEU A 47 8.36 23.11 -4.47
N MET A 48 8.85 22.43 -3.43
CA MET A 48 9.48 23.07 -2.28
C MET A 48 10.71 23.87 -2.66
N LEU A 49 11.56 23.33 -3.57
CA LEU A 49 12.73 24.02 -4.07
C LEU A 49 12.36 25.32 -4.81
N VAL A 50 11.36 25.26 -5.68
CA VAL A 50 10.83 26.41 -6.41
C VAL A 50 10.24 27.45 -5.45
N ASP A 51 9.54 27.01 -4.38
CA ASP A 51 9.00 27.92 -3.37
C ASP A 51 10.10 28.65 -2.58
N ILE A 52 11.16 27.96 -2.20
CA ILE A 52 12.32 28.56 -1.50
C ILE A 52 13.01 29.60 -2.40
N ILE A 53 13.29 29.25 -3.66
CA ILE A 53 13.93 30.17 -4.64
C ILE A 53 13.02 31.39 -4.86
N GLY A 54 11.72 31.19 -5.05
CA GLY A 54 10.76 32.28 -5.28
C GLY A 54 10.72 33.28 -4.15
N VAL A 55 10.80 32.83 -2.89
CA VAL A 55 10.81 33.73 -1.74
C VAL A 55 12.16 34.45 -1.59
N GLY A 56 13.27 33.75 -1.86
CA GLY A 56 14.60 34.36 -1.83
C GLY A 56 14.74 35.55 -2.83
N MET A 57 14.04 35.46 -3.94
CA MET A 57 14.06 36.53 -4.99
C MET A 57 13.04 37.61 -4.76
N SER A 58 12.00 37.42 -3.95
CA SER A 58 10.89 38.39 -3.79
C SER A 58 11.26 39.73 -3.12
N GLY A 59 12.46 39.86 -2.59
CA GLY A 59 12.96 41.11 -1.95
C GLY A 59 13.62 42.14 -2.88
N SER A 60 13.78 41.83 -4.17
CA SER A 60 14.55 42.65 -5.11
C SER A 60 13.63 43.38 -6.11
N MET A 61 13.84 44.68 -6.28
CA MET A 61 13.06 45.55 -7.21
C MET A 61 13.69 45.63 -8.62
N VAL A 62 14.64 44.78 -8.95
CA VAL A 62 15.34 44.80 -10.24
C VAL A 62 14.48 44.13 -11.31
N GLU A 63 14.33 44.75 -12.48
CA GLU A 63 13.51 44.27 -13.62
C GLU A 63 13.88 42.83 -14.04
N GLU A 64 15.17 42.47 -14.00
CA GLU A 64 15.66 41.12 -14.28
C GLU A 64 15.11 40.07 -13.28
N VAL A 65 14.92 40.46 -12.03
CA VAL A 65 14.37 39.58 -10.99
C VAL A 65 12.87 39.38 -11.18
N VAL A 66 12.16 40.40 -11.64
CA VAL A 66 10.75 40.32 -11.99
C VAL A 66 10.48 39.32 -13.09
N ASN A 67 11.32 39.29 -14.13
CA ASN A 67 11.23 38.33 -15.23
C ASN A 67 11.52 36.89 -14.75
N LYS A 68 12.46 36.71 -13.82
CA LYS A 68 12.76 35.40 -13.22
C LYS A 68 11.64 34.91 -12.32
N MET A 69 10.97 35.81 -11.56
CA MET A 69 9.81 35.46 -10.73
C MET A 69 8.64 34.89 -11.53
N TRP A 70 8.44 35.40 -12.74
CA TRP A 70 7.39 34.91 -13.63
C TRP A 70 7.67 33.45 -14.05
N ILE A 71 8.89 33.08 -14.46
CA ILE A 71 9.30 31.75 -14.79
C ILE A 71 9.08 30.80 -13.58
N ILE A 72 9.43 31.26 -12.37
CA ILE A 72 9.24 30.52 -11.13
C ILE A 72 7.75 30.21 -10.90
N ASN A 73 6.86 31.18 -11.09
CA ASN A 73 5.42 30.98 -10.91
C ASN A 73 4.83 29.99 -11.92
N VAL A 74 5.23 30.07 -13.19
CA VAL A 74 4.79 29.12 -14.22
C VAL A 74 5.32 27.71 -13.93
N THR A 75 6.60 27.59 -13.55
CA THR A 75 7.19 26.30 -13.16
C THR A 75 6.42 25.67 -11.99
N ARG A 76 6.06 26.47 -10.98
CA ARG A 76 5.24 26.00 -9.86
C ARG A 76 3.86 25.52 -10.30
N MET A 77 3.18 26.26 -11.19
CA MET A 77 1.88 25.85 -11.74
C MET A 77 1.97 24.51 -12.47
N LEU A 78 2.97 24.32 -13.35
CA LEU A 78 3.19 23.07 -14.07
C LEU A 78 3.47 21.90 -13.11
N LEU A 79 4.36 22.09 -12.14
CA LEU A 79 4.68 21.06 -11.15
C LEU A 79 3.44 20.67 -10.34
N THR A 80 2.58 21.64 -9.96
CA THR A 80 1.33 21.36 -9.25
C THR A 80 0.38 20.49 -10.08
N ILE A 81 0.22 20.81 -11.37
CA ILE A 81 -0.63 20.05 -12.29
C ILE A 81 -0.11 18.61 -12.43
N PHE A 82 1.19 18.43 -12.71
CA PHE A 82 1.78 17.11 -12.86
C PHE A 82 1.69 16.29 -11.57
N LEU A 83 1.97 16.90 -10.42
CA LEU A 83 1.90 16.26 -9.13
C LEU A 83 0.50 15.75 -8.81
N THR A 84 -0.50 16.64 -8.88
CA THR A 84 -1.89 16.31 -8.51
C THR A 84 -2.50 15.28 -9.46
N THR A 85 -2.16 15.34 -10.75
CA THR A 85 -2.58 14.34 -11.74
C THR A 85 -1.92 13.00 -11.49
N THR A 86 -0.60 12.97 -11.27
CA THR A 86 0.14 11.74 -10.96
C THR A 86 -0.42 11.10 -9.70
N TRP A 87 -0.82 11.90 -8.72
CA TRP A 87 -1.48 11.45 -7.51
C TRP A 87 -2.79 10.74 -7.79
N LEU A 88 -3.70 11.34 -8.56
CA LEU A 88 -4.98 10.72 -8.91
C LEU A 88 -4.78 9.40 -9.67
N VAL A 89 -3.85 9.36 -10.63
CA VAL A 89 -3.49 8.13 -11.37
C VAL A 89 -2.95 7.06 -10.41
N TYR A 90 -2.12 7.45 -9.45
CA TYR A 90 -1.59 6.53 -8.44
C TYR A 90 -2.72 5.90 -7.60
N VAL A 91 -3.68 6.70 -7.13
CA VAL A 91 -4.83 6.22 -6.35
C VAL A 91 -5.69 5.26 -7.18
N CYS A 92 -6.01 5.61 -8.43
CA CYS A 92 -6.78 4.75 -9.33
C CYS A 92 -6.11 3.39 -9.57
N LEU A 93 -4.78 3.39 -9.79
CA LEU A 93 -4.02 2.15 -10.01
C LEU A 93 -3.89 1.29 -8.75
N LYS A 94 -3.88 1.90 -7.57
CA LYS A 94 -3.77 1.17 -6.30
C LYS A 94 -5.08 0.49 -5.91
N ILE A 95 -6.21 1.10 -6.21
CA ILE A 95 -7.53 0.57 -5.88
C ILE A 95 -7.96 -0.51 -6.89
N SER A 96 -7.27 -0.61 -8.05
CA SER A 96 -7.50 -1.65 -9.08
C SER A 96 -8.97 -1.90 -9.38
N LEU A 97 -9.73 -0.82 -9.63
CA LEU A 97 -11.11 -0.93 -10.10
C LEU A 97 -11.05 -1.59 -11.49
N ASP A 98 -11.47 -2.85 -11.57
CA ASP A 98 -11.44 -3.66 -12.80
C ASP A 98 -12.02 -2.89 -14.01
N GLY A 99 -11.17 -2.63 -15.00
CA GLY A 99 -11.54 -1.89 -16.21
C GLY A 99 -11.66 -0.36 -16.09
N ALA A 100 -11.55 0.23 -14.90
CA ALA A 100 -11.54 1.67 -14.69
C ALA A 100 -10.33 2.33 -15.36
N ASP A 101 -9.18 1.66 -15.38
CA ASP A 101 -7.96 2.12 -16.05
C ASP A 101 -8.19 2.53 -17.49
N ARG A 102 -8.94 1.75 -18.29
CA ARG A 102 -9.19 2.05 -19.69
C ARG A 102 -10.13 3.22 -19.93
N ARG A 103 -11.03 3.54 -18.98
CA ARG A 103 -12.04 4.60 -19.12
C ARG A 103 -11.60 5.90 -18.47
N ILE A 104 -10.97 5.83 -17.30
CA ILE A 104 -10.62 7.00 -16.49
C ILE A 104 -9.31 7.64 -16.96
N LEU A 105 -8.30 6.87 -17.37
CA LEU A 105 -7.01 7.39 -17.83
C LEU A 105 -7.13 8.37 -19.01
N PRO A 106 -7.95 8.14 -20.07
CA PRO A 106 -8.13 9.12 -21.14
C PRO A 106 -8.71 10.45 -20.62
N ILE A 107 -9.69 10.39 -19.71
CA ILE A 107 -10.32 11.60 -19.14
C ILE A 107 -9.29 12.38 -18.34
N ILE A 108 -8.51 11.72 -17.49
CA ILE A 108 -7.42 12.36 -16.73
C ILE A 108 -6.41 13.00 -17.68
N SER A 109 -6.03 12.31 -18.76
CA SER A 109 -5.09 12.82 -19.76
C SER A 109 -5.62 14.10 -20.43
N ILE A 110 -6.89 14.14 -20.82
CA ILE A 110 -7.53 15.32 -21.44
C ILE A 110 -7.51 16.48 -20.44
N VAL A 111 -7.95 16.26 -19.20
CA VAL A 111 -8.02 17.31 -18.16
C VAL A 111 -6.62 17.84 -17.83
N THR A 112 -5.61 16.97 -17.80
CA THR A 112 -4.20 17.38 -17.59
C THR A 112 -3.71 18.22 -18.75
N THR A 113 -3.99 17.81 -19.98
CA THR A 113 -3.60 18.56 -21.19
C THR A 113 -4.20 19.95 -21.20
N ILE A 114 -5.47 20.09 -20.82
CA ILE A 114 -6.13 21.40 -20.68
C ILE A 114 -5.43 22.27 -19.63
N GLY A 115 -5.07 21.68 -18.47
CA GLY A 115 -4.34 22.39 -17.41
C GLY A 115 -2.96 22.87 -17.85
N VAL A 116 -2.23 22.04 -18.58
CA VAL A 116 -0.91 22.40 -19.15
C VAL A 116 -1.06 23.52 -20.18
N ILE A 117 -2.03 23.42 -21.10
CA ILE A 117 -2.30 24.48 -22.10
C ILE A 117 -2.65 25.80 -21.38
N ALA A 118 -3.50 25.77 -20.36
CA ALA A 118 -3.84 26.95 -19.57
C ALA A 118 -2.59 27.59 -18.93
N SER A 119 -1.66 26.80 -18.41
CA SER A 119 -0.39 27.29 -17.86
C SER A 119 0.50 27.93 -18.93
N PHE A 120 0.52 27.39 -20.15
CA PHE A 120 1.24 27.99 -21.28
C PHE A 120 0.59 29.28 -21.76
N VAL A 121 -0.75 29.42 -21.74
CA VAL A 121 -1.45 30.68 -22.02
C VAL A 121 -1.02 31.75 -21.04
N VAL A 122 -0.86 31.41 -19.75
CA VAL A 122 -0.31 32.36 -18.76
C VAL A 122 1.11 32.79 -19.11
N LEU A 123 1.92 31.84 -19.64
CA LEU A 123 3.27 32.12 -20.11
C LEU A 123 3.32 33.21 -21.23
N LEU A 124 2.31 33.28 -22.03
CA LEU A 124 2.23 34.22 -23.16
C LEU A 124 1.58 35.57 -22.78
N MET A 125 1.10 35.76 -21.55
CA MET A 125 0.52 37.02 -21.12
C MET A 125 1.58 38.15 -20.97
N PRO A 126 1.27 39.41 -21.33
CA PRO A 126 2.23 40.48 -21.19
C PRO A 126 2.74 40.68 -19.76
N HIS A 127 4.02 41.01 -19.62
CA HIS A 127 4.71 41.18 -18.34
C HIS A 127 4.08 42.18 -17.38
N ASP A 128 3.46 43.21 -17.88
CA ASP A 128 2.82 44.29 -17.10
C ASP A 128 1.69 43.80 -16.19
N TYR A 129 1.10 42.62 -16.49
CA TYR A 129 0.10 41.95 -15.66
C TYR A 129 0.70 41.03 -14.58
N LEU A 130 2.00 40.77 -14.66
CA LEU A 130 2.67 39.74 -13.89
C LEU A 130 3.62 40.27 -12.81
N THR A 131 3.84 41.60 -12.81
CA THR A 131 4.74 42.23 -11.85
C THR A 131 4.00 42.56 -10.56
N ALA A 132 3.98 41.66 -9.62
CA ALA A 132 3.66 42.11 -8.28
C ALA A 132 4.07 41.10 -7.19
N TYR A 133 4.61 41.65 -6.19
CA TYR A 133 4.84 41.14 -4.88
C TYR A 133 3.60 40.43 -4.30
N GLY A 134 3.63 39.14 -4.22
CA GLY A 134 2.53 38.36 -3.68
C GLY A 134 1.20 38.58 -4.46
N LEU A 135 0.26 37.70 -4.29
CA LEU A 135 -1.05 37.74 -4.97
C LEU A 135 -1.89 38.97 -4.64
N GLN A 136 -1.58 39.71 -3.59
CA GLN A 136 -2.32 40.94 -3.23
C GLN A 136 -2.10 42.08 -4.21
N ASN A 137 -0.93 42.10 -4.87
CA ASN A 137 -0.55 43.16 -5.82
C ASN A 137 -0.44 42.65 -7.27
N ALA A 138 -0.65 41.34 -7.50
CA ALA A 138 -0.65 40.76 -8.83
C ALA A 138 -1.82 41.30 -9.65
N GLY A 139 -1.59 41.57 -10.93
CA GLY A 139 -2.65 41.91 -11.87
C GLY A 139 -3.77 40.86 -11.85
N ARG A 140 -5.00 41.27 -12.11
CA ARG A 140 -6.20 40.38 -12.02
C ARG A 140 -6.00 39.07 -12.78
N GLY A 141 -5.33 39.08 -13.92
CA GLY A 141 -5.09 37.90 -14.75
C GLY A 141 -4.26 36.83 -14.03
N LEU A 142 -3.12 37.19 -13.42
CA LEU A 142 -2.26 36.23 -12.70
C LEU A 142 -2.97 35.66 -11.48
N ARG A 143 -3.73 36.48 -10.76
CA ARG A 143 -4.52 36.05 -9.61
C ARG A 143 -5.57 35.00 -10.01
N ILE A 144 -6.26 35.21 -11.13
CA ILE A 144 -7.25 34.27 -11.67
C ILE A 144 -6.56 32.96 -12.05
N CYS A 145 -5.41 33.01 -12.74
CA CYS A 145 -4.66 31.80 -13.14
C CYS A 145 -4.14 31.01 -11.95
N TYR A 146 -3.61 31.70 -10.93
CA TYR A 146 -3.18 31.03 -9.70
C TYR A 146 -4.35 30.36 -9.00
N LEU A 147 -5.48 31.02 -8.86
CA LEU A 147 -6.68 30.43 -8.27
C LEU A 147 -7.19 29.25 -9.12
N ALA A 148 -7.19 29.36 -10.44
CA ALA A 148 -7.59 28.27 -11.33
C ALA A 148 -6.72 27.03 -11.14
N VAL A 149 -5.39 27.17 -11.06
CA VAL A 149 -4.49 26.06 -10.79
C VAL A 149 -4.67 25.50 -9.37
N SER A 150 -4.90 26.37 -8.38
CA SER A 150 -5.20 25.92 -7.01
C SER A 150 -6.50 25.12 -6.95
N TYR A 151 -7.57 25.58 -7.58
CA TYR A 151 -8.85 24.85 -7.66
C TYR A 151 -8.73 23.57 -8.48
N TYR A 152 -7.92 23.56 -9.55
CA TYR A 152 -7.59 22.34 -10.28
C TYR A 152 -6.93 21.33 -9.35
N GLY A 153 -5.90 21.72 -8.59
CA GLY A 153 -5.24 20.84 -7.63
C GLY A 153 -6.20 20.29 -6.58
N ILE A 154 -7.04 21.16 -6.00
CA ILE A 154 -8.09 20.75 -5.04
C ILE A 154 -9.04 19.73 -5.70
N SER A 155 -9.51 19.99 -6.93
CA SER A 155 -10.44 19.08 -7.62
C SER A 155 -9.84 17.69 -7.87
N MET A 156 -8.53 17.60 -8.17
CA MET A 156 -7.83 16.34 -8.34
C MET A 156 -7.70 15.56 -7.00
N PHE A 157 -7.41 16.26 -5.91
CA PHE A 157 -7.39 15.64 -4.58
C PHE A 157 -8.78 15.21 -4.11
N VAL A 158 -9.81 16.01 -4.38
CA VAL A 158 -11.22 15.64 -4.10
C VAL A 158 -11.63 14.42 -4.93
N ALA A 159 -11.30 14.38 -6.22
CA ALA A 159 -11.55 13.21 -7.06
C ALA A 159 -10.85 11.95 -6.51
N SER A 160 -9.59 12.09 -6.07
CA SER A 160 -8.84 11.01 -5.41
C SER A 160 -9.52 10.54 -4.13
N ALA A 161 -10.01 11.47 -3.31
CA ALA A 161 -10.72 11.15 -2.08
C ALA A 161 -12.05 10.42 -2.35
N VAL A 162 -12.79 10.84 -3.38
CA VAL A 162 -14.05 10.18 -3.81
C VAL A 162 -13.78 8.76 -4.31
N VAL A 163 -12.73 8.55 -5.11
CA VAL A 163 -12.32 7.22 -5.59
C VAL A 163 -11.92 6.33 -4.41
N ALA A 164 -11.13 6.87 -3.47
CA ALA A 164 -10.72 6.14 -2.27
C ALA A 164 -11.92 5.82 -1.36
N LEU A 165 -12.86 6.75 -1.18
CA LEU A 165 -14.08 6.53 -0.40
C LEU A 165 -14.97 5.45 -1.05
N TYR A 166 -15.13 5.49 -2.37
CA TYR A 166 -15.86 4.46 -3.10
C TYR A 166 -15.25 3.08 -2.86
N GLY A 167 -13.92 2.93 -3.00
CA GLY A 167 -13.23 1.68 -2.69
C GLY A 167 -13.40 1.26 -1.22
N ALA A 168 -13.34 2.20 -0.27
CA ALA A 168 -13.53 1.91 1.15
C ALA A 168 -14.92 1.37 1.51
N ILE A 169 -15.97 1.74 0.74
CA ILE A 169 -17.35 1.32 0.99
C ILE A 169 -17.70 0.02 0.25
N PHE A 170 -17.28 -0.11 -1.01
CA PHE A 170 -17.77 -1.17 -1.91
C PHE A 170 -16.78 -2.32 -2.12
N GLU A 171 -15.50 -2.15 -1.74
CA GLU A 171 -14.50 -3.20 -1.90
C GLU A 171 -14.72 -4.31 -0.87
N LYS A 172 -14.73 -5.57 -1.34
CA LYS A 172 -14.93 -6.76 -0.51
C LYS A 172 -13.62 -7.20 0.15
N ASP A 173 -12.49 -7.02 -0.54
CA ASP A 173 -11.18 -7.34 0.00
C ASP A 173 -10.83 -6.38 1.14
N THR A 174 -10.66 -6.95 2.35
CA THR A 174 -10.37 -6.19 3.57
C THR A 174 -9.04 -5.43 3.51
N ASP A 175 -8.06 -5.96 2.79
CA ASP A 175 -6.74 -5.35 2.63
C ASP A 175 -6.79 -4.15 1.69
N ILE A 176 -7.51 -4.28 0.56
CA ILE A 176 -7.73 -3.19 -0.39
C ILE A 176 -8.58 -2.11 0.28
N ARG A 177 -9.64 -2.50 0.99
CA ARG A 177 -10.49 -1.58 1.75
C ARG A 177 -9.72 -0.77 2.78
N ARG A 178 -8.82 -1.42 3.56
CA ARG A 178 -7.93 -0.73 4.52
C ARG A 178 -7.00 0.24 3.80
N MET A 179 -6.45 -0.13 2.65
CA MET A 179 -5.62 0.75 1.84
C MET A 179 -6.41 1.97 1.33
N CYS A 180 -7.68 1.81 0.97
CA CYS A 180 -8.55 2.91 0.56
C CYS A 180 -8.72 3.95 1.68
N TYR A 181 -8.87 3.54 2.95
CA TYR A 181 -8.89 4.48 4.09
C TYR A 181 -7.59 5.28 4.20
N TYR A 182 -6.43 4.66 4.00
CA TYR A 182 -5.15 5.37 4.04
C TYR A 182 -5.04 6.39 2.89
N LEU A 183 -5.45 6.02 1.69
CA LEU A 183 -5.45 6.90 0.53
C LEU A 183 -6.45 8.05 0.67
N LEU A 184 -7.57 7.83 1.36
CA LEU A 184 -8.56 8.87 1.69
C LEU A 184 -7.94 9.93 2.62
N ILE A 185 -7.35 9.52 3.75
CA ILE A 185 -6.68 10.43 4.68
C ILE A 185 -5.57 11.22 3.98
N PHE A 186 -4.78 10.55 3.15
CA PHE A 186 -3.72 11.18 2.38
C PHE A 186 -4.25 12.26 1.42
N SER A 187 -5.36 12.02 0.74
CA SER A 187 -5.95 12.98 -0.20
C SER A 187 -6.55 14.20 0.51
N LEU A 188 -6.96 14.08 1.78
CA LEU A 188 -7.55 15.19 2.55
C LEU A 188 -6.50 16.18 3.06
N LEU A 189 -5.32 15.74 3.45
CA LEU A 189 -4.28 16.60 4.02
C LEU A 189 -3.85 17.74 3.07
N PRO A 190 -3.54 17.49 1.77
CA PRO A 190 -3.21 18.55 0.84
C PRO A 190 -4.35 19.54 0.58
N ILE A 191 -5.62 19.08 0.62
CA ILE A 191 -6.80 19.96 0.48
C ILE A 191 -6.80 20.99 1.60
N VAL A 192 -6.57 20.56 2.84
CA VAL A 192 -6.46 21.45 4.00
C VAL A 192 -5.34 22.47 3.79
N GLY A 193 -4.14 22.01 3.40
CA GLY A 193 -2.98 22.87 3.17
C GLY A 193 -3.22 23.94 2.10
N VAL A 194 -3.77 23.56 0.94
CA VAL A 194 -4.08 24.48 -0.16
C VAL A 194 -5.20 25.45 0.22
N THR A 195 -6.23 24.98 0.92
CA THR A 195 -7.34 25.82 1.37
C THR A 195 -6.86 26.86 2.37
N MET A 196 -6.07 26.49 3.37
CA MET A 196 -5.47 27.43 4.33
C MET A 196 -4.60 28.48 3.61
N GLN A 197 -3.80 28.06 2.64
CA GLN A 197 -2.98 28.97 1.83
C GLN A 197 -3.83 29.93 0.98
N ASN A 198 -4.97 29.50 0.45
CA ASN A 198 -5.87 30.36 -0.31
C ASN A 198 -6.59 31.40 0.58
N ILE A 199 -6.90 31.04 1.83
CA ILE A 199 -7.50 31.96 2.81
C ILE A 199 -6.47 32.99 3.26
N ASN A 200 -5.28 32.59 3.59
CA ASN A 200 -4.19 33.45 4.00
C ASN A 200 -2.88 33.11 3.31
N GLN A 201 -2.55 33.84 2.28
CA GLN A 201 -1.37 33.63 1.42
C GLN A 201 -0.04 33.89 2.13
N THR A 202 -0.06 34.44 3.33
CA THR A 202 1.13 34.60 4.18
C THR A 202 1.61 33.21 4.66
N PHE A 203 0.70 32.24 4.84
CA PHE A 203 1.02 30.89 5.26
C PHE A 203 1.19 29.98 4.04
N ARG A 204 2.42 29.54 3.79
CA ARG A 204 2.73 28.56 2.73
C ARG A 204 2.58 27.13 3.27
N THR A 205 1.34 26.69 3.43
CA THR A 205 1.00 25.41 4.07
C THR A 205 0.83 24.26 3.09
N SER A 206 0.70 24.53 1.79
CA SER A 206 0.42 23.49 0.79
C SER A 206 1.52 22.45 0.67
N SER A 207 2.80 22.85 0.52
CA SER A 207 3.93 21.93 0.41
C SER A 207 4.18 21.13 1.69
N PRO A 208 4.22 21.72 2.90
CA PRO A 208 4.35 20.95 4.14
C PRO A 208 3.23 19.91 4.36
N CYS A 209 1.96 20.28 4.09
CA CYS A 209 0.84 19.35 4.21
C CYS A 209 0.96 18.18 3.21
N LEU A 210 1.41 18.46 1.99
CA LEU A 210 1.64 17.45 0.98
C LEU A 210 2.79 16.50 1.39
N SER A 211 3.91 17.03 1.88
CA SER A 211 5.05 16.23 2.34
C SER A 211 4.68 15.33 3.52
N LEU A 212 3.86 15.82 4.46
CA LEU A 212 3.32 15.00 5.55
C LEU A 212 2.42 13.89 5.01
N ALA A 213 1.61 14.18 3.99
CA ALA A 213 0.80 13.17 3.33
C ALA A 213 1.66 12.10 2.65
N VAL A 214 2.70 12.48 1.91
CA VAL A 214 3.68 11.56 1.28
C VAL A 214 4.35 10.68 2.34
N LEU A 215 4.81 11.29 3.46
CA LEU A 215 5.42 10.55 4.56
C LEU A 215 4.45 9.53 5.18
N TYR A 216 3.19 9.93 5.38
CA TYR A 216 2.16 9.04 5.91
C TYR A 216 1.94 7.80 5.03
N VAL A 217 1.78 7.99 3.70
CA VAL A 217 1.66 6.86 2.75
C VAL A 217 2.91 6.00 2.77
N TYR A 218 4.10 6.63 2.79
CA TYR A 218 5.36 5.90 2.83
C TYR A 218 5.45 5.01 4.07
N ILE A 219 5.19 5.54 5.27
CA ILE A 219 5.21 4.77 6.53
C ILE A 219 4.19 3.63 6.47
N THR A 220 2.98 3.90 5.96
CA THR A 220 1.92 2.89 5.84
C THR A 220 2.33 1.76 4.89
N MET A 221 2.96 2.10 3.75
CA MET A 221 3.49 1.10 2.81
C MET A 221 4.63 0.28 3.43
N GLN A 222 5.52 0.92 4.20
CA GLN A 222 6.61 0.21 4.91
C GLN A 222 6.03 -0.75 5.96
N ASN A 223 5.04 -0.31 6.74
CA ASN A 223 4.37 -1.16 7.72
C ASN A 223 3.72 -2.39 7.05
N LYS A 224 3.07 -2.24 5.89
CA LYS A 224 2.52 -3.37 5.15
C LYS A 224 3.62 -4.36 4.71
N MET A 225 4.76 -3.88 4.23
CA MET A 225 5.90 -4.76 3.88
C MET A 225 6.52 -5.47 5.09
N VAL A 226 6.42 -4.89 6.29
CA VAL A 226 6.87 -5.50 7.54
C VAL A 226 5.90 -6.57 8.06
N MET A 227 4.62 -6.54 7.62
CA MET A 227 3.54 -7.44 8.08
C MET A 227 3.28 -8.61 7.14
N THR A 228 3.90 -8.65 5.95
CA THR A 228 3.79 -9.75 4.99
C THR A 228 5.06 -10.56 4.90
N ASP A 229 4.94 -11.86 4.59
CA ASP A 229 6.08 -12.72 4.26
C ASP A 229 6.56 -12.42 2.84
N GLY A 230 7.84 -12.12 2.69
CA GLY A 230 8.43 -11.67 1.42
C GLY A 230 8.47 -12.74 0.32
N LEU A 231 8.41 -14.02 0.67
CA LEU A 231 8.41 -15.13 -0.28
C LEU A 231 6.99 -15.47 -0.75
N THR A 232 6.08 -15.62 0.20
CA THR A 232 4.76 -16.20 -0.04
C THR A 232 3.66 -15.15 -0.24
N GLY A 233 3.89 -13.90 0.23
CA GLY A 233 2.93 -12.82 0.13
C GLY A 233 1.73 -12.90 1.08
N VAL A 234 1.61 -13.95 1.92
CA VAL A 234 0.66 -14.02 3.03
C VAL A 234 1.17 -13.22 4.23
N ASN A 235 0.36 -13.06 5.29
CA ASN A 235 0.84 -12.40 6.50
C ASN A 235 2.02 -13.16 7.10
N ASN A 236 2.92 -12.46 7.76
CA ASN A 236 4.02 -13.09 8.48
C ASN A 236 3.66 -13.32 9.96
N ARG A 237 4.55 -13.97 10.69
CA ARG A 237 4.39 -14.26 12.12
C ARG A 237 4.09 -13.01 12.95
N ARG A 238 4.70 -11.87 12.63
CA ARG A 238 4.48 -10.62 13.36
C ARG A 238 3.04 -10.11 13.22
N GLU A 239 2.46 -10.20 12.02
CA GLU A 239 1.05 -9.84 11.82
C GLU A 239 0.12 -10.87 12.47
N LEU A 240 0.49 -12.15 12.48
CA LEU A 240 -0.25 -13.17 13.23
C LEU A 240 -0.29 -12.84 14.72
N ASP A 241 0.85 -12.55 15.33
CA ASP A 241 0.92 -12.18 16.75
C ASP A 241 0.04 -10.96 17.05
N ALA A 242 0.09 -9.92 16.20
CA ALA A 242 -0.76 -8.74 16.32
C ALA A 242 -2.25 -9.05 16.10
N TYR A 243 -2.60 -9.97 15.19
CA TYR A 243 -3.97 -10.43 14.96
C TYR A 243 -4.52 -11.15 16.21
N LEU A 244 -3.74 -12.06 16.76
CA LEU A 244 -4.09 -12.84 17.95
C LEU A 244 -4.27 -11.96 19.19
N GLU A 245 -3.39 -10.97 19.39
CA GLU A 245 -3.55 -9.96 20.46
C GLU A 245 -4.83 -9.12 20.29
N ARG A 246 -5.18 -8.73 19.06
CA ARG A 246 -6.44 -8.01 18.79
C ARG A 246 -7.64 -8.87 19.13
N ARG A 247 -7.61 -10.16 18.77
CA ARG A 247 -8.65 -11.13 19.10
C ARG A 247 -8.79 -11.32 20.63
N GLU A 248 -7.71 -11.44 21.36
CA GLU A 248 -7.72 -11.61 22.83
C GLU A 248 -8.32 -10.42 23.57
N ARG A 249 -8.17 -9.20 23.04
CA ARG A 249 -8.71 -7.97 23.66
C ARG A 249 -10.20 -7.73 23.43
N GLN A 250 -10.83 -8.40 22.49
CA GLN A 250 -12.27 -8.24 22.21
C GLN A 250 -13.07 -9.10 23.20
N GLN A 251 -13.88 -8.44 24.07
CA GLN A 251 -14.60 -9.12 25.16
C GLN A 251 -15.83 -9.91 24.72
N GLU A 252 -16.45 -9.57 23.57
CA GLU A 252 -17.59 -10.27 22.98
C GLU A 252 -17.16 -10.79 21.61
N GLN A 253 -16.65 -12.03 21.57
CA GLN A 253 -16.21 -12.62 20.31
C GLN A 253 -17.10 -13.78 19.91
N PRO A 254 -17.41 -13.91 18.58
CA PRO A 254 -17.85 -15.17 18.05
C PRO A 254 -16.77 -16.24 18.28
N GLU A 255 -17.18 -17.48 18.37
CA GLU A 255 -16.27 -18.61 18.36
C GLU A 255 -15.40 -18.53 17.10
N TRP A 256 -14.13 -18.83 17.23
CA TRP A 256 -13.20 -18.83 16.11
C TRP A 256 -12.24 -20.00 16.22
N GLY A 257 -11.72 -20.42 15.09
CA GLY A 257 -10.79 -21.54 15.02
C GLY A 257 -9.46 -21.17 14.38
N MET A 258 -8.49 -22.04 14.61
CA MET A 258 -7.14 -21.97 14.07
C MET A 258 -6.76 -23.30 13.45
N LEU A 259 -6.25 -23.25 12.22
CA LEU A 259 -5.53 -24.35 11.59
C LEU A 259 -4.04 -24.05 11.67
N MET A 260 -3.25 -24.98 12.21
CA MET A 260 -1.79 -25.01 12.12
C MET A 260 -1.40 -26.00 11.04
N ILE A 261 -0.59 -25.58 10.09
CA ILE A 261 -0.28 -26.33 8.87
C ILE A 261 1.24 -26.42 8.72
N ASP A 262 1.75 -27.60 8.47
CA ASP A 262 3.18 -27.85 8.23
C ASP A 262 3.35 -28.60 6.90
N VAL A 263 4.37 -28.25 6.12
CA VAL A 263 4.69 -28.91 4.86
C VAL A 263 5.53 -30.16 5.14
N ASP A 264 4.94 -31.32 4.95
CA ASP A 264 5.61 -32.60 5.20
C ASP A 264 6.88 -32.78 4.36
N ASP A 265 7.93 -33.26 4.97
CA ASP A 265 9.21 -33.54 4.31
C ASP A 265 9.83 -32.38 3.56
N PHE A 266 9.51 -31.12 3.94
CA PHE A 266 10.01 -29.90 3.27
C PHE A 266 11.55 -29.88 3.18
N LYS A 267 12.24 -30.31 4.23
CA LYS A 267 13.71 -30.44 4.21
C LYS A 267 14.17 -31.40 3.10
N LYS A 268 13.46 -32.50 2.88
CA LYS A 268 13.79 -33.44 1.81
C LYS A 268 13.59 -32.83 0.42
N ILE A 269 12.57 -32.01 0.24
CA ILE A 269 12.38 -31.23 -0.98
C ILE A 269 13.61 -30.35 -1.22
N ASN A 270 14.02 -29.54 -0.23
CA ASN A 270 15.20 -28.69 -0.34
C ASN A 270 16.48 -29.46 -0.64
N ASP A 271 16.71 -30.57 0.08
CA ASP A 271 17.94 -31.35 -0.02
C ASP A 271 18.02 -32.11 -1.36
N THR A 272 16.88 -32.50 -1.94
CA THR A 272 16.82 -33.32 -3.18
C THR A 272 16.81 -32.47 -4.44
N ILE A 273 16.04 -31.38 -4.47
CA ILE A 273 15.79 -30.57 -5.68
C ILE A 273 16.20 -29.11 -5.54
N GLY A 274 16.76 -28.72 -4.39
CA GLY A 274 17.35 -27.41 -4.12
C GLY A 274 16.36 -26.38 -3.57
N HIS A 275 16.91 -25.39 -2.85
CA HIS A 275 16.14 -24.36 -2.13
C HIS A 275 15.19 -23.54 -3.03
N LYS A 276 15.55 -23.32 -4.31
CA LYS A 276 14.70 -22.55 -5.23
C LYS A 276 13.36 -23.26 -5.49
N LEU A 277 13.35 -24.59 -5.58
CA LEU A 277 12.12 -25.37 -5.74
C LEU A 277 11.40 -25.58 -4.40
N GLY A 278 12.13 -25.55 -3.27
CA GLY A 278 11.51 -25.42 -1.96
C GLY A 278 10.76 -24.10 -1.77
N ASP A 279 11.34 -22.98 -2.22
CA ASP A 279 10.67 -21.68 -2.22
C ASP A 279 9.41 -21.69 -3.10
N ASP A 280 9.47 -22.34 -4.27
CA ASP A 280 8.32 -22.56 -5.17
C ASP A 280 7.23 -23.39 -4.48
N ALA A 281 7.60 -24.43 -3.74
CA ALA A 281 6.66 -25.26 -2.96
C ALA A 281 5.93 -24.42 -1.89
N LEU A 282 6.65 -23.61 -1.13
CA LEU A 282 6.04 -22.72 -0.13
C LEU A 282 5.13 -21.68 -0.75
N TRP A 283 5.51 -21.15 -1.92
CA TRP A 283 4.67 -20.19 -2.66
C TRP A 283 3.36 -20.86 -3.09
N HIS A 284 3.39 -22.09 -3.59
CA HIS A 284 2.19 -22.83 -3.99
C HIS A 284 1.29 -23.18 -2.81
N VAL A 285 1.84 -23.58 -1.67
CA VAL A 285 1.05 -23.78 -0.44
C VAL A 285 0.34 -22.49 -0.06
N ALA A 286 1.05 -21.38 -0.02
CA ALA A 286 0.46 -20.07 0.28
C ALA A 286 -0.60 -19.64 -0.74
N ASP A 287 -0.42 -19.94 -2.03
CA ASP A 287 -1.37 -19.64 -3.10
C ASP A 287 -2.65 -20.48 -2.97
N ILE A 288 -2.53 -21.76 -2.66
CA ILE A 288 -3.66 -22.64 -2.34
C ILE A 288 -4.45 -22.07 -1.16
N LEU A 289 -3.78 -21.78 -0.04
CA LEU A 289 -4.45 -21.22 1.15
C LEU A 289 -5.10 -19.87 0.86
N ARG A 290 -4.44 -18.97 0.15
CA ARG A 290 -4.98 -17.66 -0.19
C ARG A 290 -6.17 -17.73 -1.14
N SER A 291 -6.11 -18.55 -2.19
CA SER A 291 -7.17 -18.67 -3.17
C SER A 291 -8.44 -19.29 -2.58
N GLU A 292 -8.29 -20.26 -1.68
CA GLU A 292 -9.42 -20.92 -1.03
C GLU A 292 -10.12 -19.99 -0.02
N PHE A 293 -9.34 -19.18 0.70
CA PHE A 293 -9.85 -18.41 1.84
C PHE A 293 -10.04 -16.91 1.59
N SER A 294 -9.67 -16.38 0.42
CA SER A 294 -9.82 -14.95 0.12
C SER A 294 -11.26 -14.47 0.13
N ALA A 295 -12.21 -15.31 -0.29
CA ALA A 295 -13.63 -14.99 -0.34
C ALA A 295 -14.31 -14.99 1.05
N GLU A 296 -13.77 -15.74 2.00
CA GLU A 296 -14.34 -15.93 3.34
C GLU A 296 -13.79 -14.95 4.39
N GLY A 297 -12.84 -14.08 4.02
CA GLY A 297 -12.22 -13.14 4.95
C GLY A 297 -11.31 -13.80 5.99
N CYS A 298 -10.83 -15.01 5.73
CA CYS A 298 -9.92 -15.72 6.62
C CYS A 298 -8.56 -15.02 6.73
N PHE A 299 -7.97 -15.10 7.90
CA PHE A 299 -6.62 -14.63 8.15
C PHE A 299 -5.63 -15.76 7.86
N VAL A 300 -4.75 -15.57 6.87
CA VAL A 300 -3.70 -16.54 6.48
C VAL A 300 -2.34 -15.95 6.77
N ALA A 301 -1.46 -16.69 7.45
CA ALA A 301 -0.10 -16.28 7.79
C ALA A 301 0.91 -17.42 7.64
N ARG A 302 2.15 -17.07 7.34
CA ARG A 302 3.30 -17.96 7.48
C ARG A 302 3.90 -17.77 8.88
N TYR A 303 3.84 -18.83 9.69
CA TYR A 303 4.28 -18.79 11.07
C TYR A 303 5.81 -18.88 11.19
N GLY A 304 6.44 -19.71 10.37
CA GLY A 304 7.90 -19.85 10.30
C GLY A 304 8.28 -20.97 9.32
N GLY A 305 9.47 -20.94 8.78
CA GLY A 305 9.97 -22.00 7.92
C GLY A 305 8.98 -22.53 6.88
N ASP A 306 8.45 -23.71 7.16
CA ASP A 306 7.45 -24.47 6.41
C ASP A 306 6.05 -24.50 7.07
N GLU A 307 5.85 -23.68 8.12
CA GLU A 307 4.61 -23.65 8.90
C GLU A 307 3.70 -22.47 8.50
N PHE A 308 2.41 -22.74 8.36
CA PHE A 308 1.35 -21.76 8.06
C PHE A 308 0.24 -21.83 9.10
N VAL A 309 -0.48 -20.72 9.25
CA VAL A 309 -1.65 -20.60 10.14
C VAL A 309 -2.80 -20.00 9.35
N VAL A 310 -4.00 -20.58 9.53
CA VAL A 310 -5.27 -20.02 9.03
C VAL A 310 -6.20 -19.81 10.21
N CYS A 311 -6.78 -18.62 10.35
CA CYS A 311 -7.78 -18.32 11.38
C CYS A 311 -9.05 -17.78 10.74
N ASN A 312 -10.20 -18.23 11.24
CA ASN A 312 -11.50 -17.73 10.84
C ASN A 312 -12.55 -17.93 11.96
N GLU A 313 -13.72 -17.34 11.77
CA GLU A 313 -14.91 -17.53 12.61
C GLU A 313 -15.61 -18.84 12.18
N TRP A 314 -15.16 -19.95 12.73
CA TRP A 314 -15.79 -21.26 12.58
C TRP A 314 -16.59 -21.60 13.82
N ASN A 315 -17.83 -22.07 13.65
CA ASN A 315 -18.75 -22.28 14.76
C ASN A 315 -18.54 -23.63 15.49
N ASN A 316 -17.89 -24.56 14.85
CA ASN A 316 -17.68 -25.91 15.42
C ASN A 316 -16.47 -26.64 14.81
N MET A 317 -16.13 -27.77 15.40
CA MET A 317 -15.01 -28.59 14.92
C MET A 317 -15.32 -29.28 13.57
N GLU A 318 -16.58 -29.52 13.25
CA GLU A 318 -16.99 -30.15 11.98
C GLU A 318 -16.68 -29.24 10.79
N ASP A 319 -16.96 -27.93 10.92
CA ASP A 319 -16.61 -26.92 9.92
C ASP A 319 -15.09 -26.92 9.67
N MET A 320 -14.30 -26.98 10.73
CA MET A 320 -12.83 -27.00 10.62
C MET A 320 -12.30 -28.27 9.95
N MET A 321 -12.87 -29.44 10.27
CA MET A 321 -12.53 -30.70 9.64
C MET A 321 -12.92 -30.72 8.16
N TYR A 322 -14.05 -30.11 7.81
CA TYR A 322 -14.43 -29.92 6.41
C TYR A 322 -13.42 -29.06 5.66
N ILE A 323 -13.03 -27.93 6.23
CA ILE A 323 -12.01 -27.03 5.65
C ILE A 323 -10.66 -27.73 5.47
N ARG A 324 -10.24 -28.51 6.47
CA ARG A 324 -9.05 -29.35 6.36
C ARG A 324 -9.14 -30.28 5.14
N THR A 325 -10.28 -30.97 4.95
CA THR A 325 -10.51 -31.85 3.80
C THR A 325 -10.45 -31.07 2.47
N VAL A 326 -10.98 -29.84 2.44
CA VAL A 326 -10.89 -28.97 1.26
C VAL A 326 -9.44 -28.64 0.91
N ILE A 327 -8.61 -28.30 1.90
CA ILE A 327 -7.18 -28.02 1.68
C ILE A 327 -6.47 -29.29 1.16
N GLU A 328 -6.70 -30.43 1.79
CA GLU A 328 -6.11 -31.71 1.39
C GLU A 328 -6.47 -32.08 -0.06
N ASN A 329 -7.73 -31.88 -0.46
CA ASN A 329 -8.19 -32.11 -1.83
C ASN A 329 -7.52 -31.16 -2.84
N ARG A 330 -7.31 -29.90 -2.48
CA ARG A 330 -6.59 -28.94 -3.33
C ARG A 330 -5.13 -29.33 -3.53
N VAL A 331 -4.48 -29.77 -2.47
CA VAL A 331 -3.11 -30.29 -2.54
C VAL A 331 -3.03 -31.55 -3.41
N ASN A 332 -3.99 -32.48 -3.28
CA ASN A 332 -4.07 -33.66 -4.13
C ASN A 332 -4.25 -33.29 -5.60
N HIS A 333 -5.15 -32.34 -5.91
CA HIS A 333 -5.34 -31.86 -7.26
C HIS A 333 -4.08 -31.23 -7.84
N PHE A 334 -3.38 -30.40 -7.05
CA PHE A 334 -2.06 -29.85 -7.43
C PHE A 334 -1.05 -30.95 -7.78
N ASN A 335 -1.01 -32.01 -7.00
CA ASN A 335 -0.10 -33.15 -7.24
C ASN A 335 -0.47 -33.94 -8.50
N GLU A 336 -1.77 -34.07 -8.83
CA GLU A 336 -2.27 -34.76 -10.02
C GLU A 336 -1.87 -34.07 -11.33
N GLU A 337 -1.72 -32.76 -11.33
CA GLU A 337 -1.27 -31.99 -12.51
C GLU A 337 0.15 -32.37 -12.97
N LYS A 338 0.97 -32.98 -12.13
CA LYS A 338 2.36 -33.41 -12.39
C LYS A 338 3.23 -32.33 -13.05
N SER A 339 2.89 -31.09 -12.83
CA SER A 339 3.57 -29.94 -13.44
C SER A 339 4.90 -29.60 -12.74
N ARG A 340 5.16 -30.21 -11.58
CA ARG A 340 6.33 -29.97 -10.72
C ARG A 340 7.12 -31.24 -10.43
N PRO A 341 8.43 -31.13 -10.15
CA PRO A 341 9.28 -32.28 -9.81
C PRO A 341 9.13 -32.71 -8.33
N TYR A 342 8.12 -32.22 -7.62
CA TYR A 342 7.82 -32.56 -6.23
C TYR A 342 6.30 -32.71 -6.03
N ASN A 343 5.94 -33.45 -4.99
CA ASN A 343 4.56 -33.54 -4.51
C ASN A 343 4.47 -32.81 -3.17
N LEU A 344 3.37 -32.11 -2.95
CA LEU A 344 3.04 -31.50 -1.67
C LEU A 344 2.26 -32.48 -0.79
N SER A 345 2.55 -32.46 0.49
CA SER A 345 1.77 -33.11 1.55
C SER A 345 1.76 -32.18 2.75
N LEU A 346 0.62 -32.02 3.38
CA LEU A 346 0.44 -31.14 4.51
C LEU A 346 -0.04 -31.92 5.73
N SER A 347 0.49 -31.58 6.89
CA SER A 347 -0.06 -31.95 8.18
C SER A 347 -0.82 -30.78 8.77
N ILE A 348 -2.11 -30.95 9.11
CA ILE A 348 -3.03 -29.87 9.47
C ILE A 348 -3.67 -30.16 10.81
N GLY A 349 -3.32 -29.41 11.85
CA GLY A 349 -3.95 -29.46 13.16
C GLY A 349 -5.03 -28.38 13.32
N CYS A 350 -6.11 -28.76 14.01
CA CYS A 350 -7.29 -27.93 14.23
C CYS A 350 -7.48 -27.61 15.72
N ALA A 351 -7.80 -26.37 16.06
CA ALA A 351 -8.21 -26.00 17.41
C ALA A 351 -9.29 -24.91 17.37
N LEU A 352 -10.34 -25.06 18.20
CA LEU A 352 -11.39 -24.07 18.43
C LEU A 352 -11.08 -23.26 19.69
N TRP A 353 -11.34 -21.96 19.59
CA TRP A 353 -11.28 -21.08 20.73
C TRP A 353 -12.71 -20.80 21.24
N HIS A 354 -12.92 -21.11 22.51
CA HIS A 354 -14.17 -20.83 23.20
C HIS A 354 -13.95 -19.66 24.19
N ALA A 355 -14.89 -18.75 24.26
CA ALA A 355 -14.84 -17.55 25.11
C ALA A 355 -14.72 -17.81 26.63
N SER A 356 -14.70 -19.06 27.06
CA SER A 356 -14.66 -19.48 28.48
C SER A 356 -13.29 -19.39 29.17
N GLY A 357 -12.42 -18.44 28.75
CA GLY A 357 -11.16 -18.11 29.48
C GLY A 357 -9.90 -18.80 28.98
N ALA A 358 -9.91 -19.42 27.82
CA ALA A 358 -8.70 -19.92 27.17
C ALA A 358 -7.85 -18.77 26.60
N SER A 359 -6.56 -18.73 26.88
CA SER A 359 -5.67 -17.73 26.26
C SER A 359 -5.39 -18.09 24.80
N VAL A 360 -5.08 -17.10 23.99
CA VAL A 360 -4.66 -17.29 22.58
C VAL A 360 -3.44 -18.22 22.47
N VAL A 361 -2.56 -18.21 23.48
CA VAL A 361 -1.42 -19.14 23.54
C VAL A 361 -1.88 -20.60 23.68
N SER A 362 -3.02 -20.85 24.31
CA SER A 362 -3.54 -22.22 24.49
C SER A 362 -4.10 -22.82 23.19
N ILE A 363 -4.76 -22.01 22.35
CA ILE A 363 -5.28 -22.47 21.06
C ILE A 363 -4.12 -22.79 20.09
N LEU A 364 -3.10 -21.94 20.08
CA LEU A 364 -1.91 -22.18 19.25
C LEU A 364 -1.22 -23.49 19.62
N LYS A 365 -1.07 -23.76 20.93
CA LYS A 365 -0.52 -25.04 21.42
C LYS A 365 -1.43 -26.24 21.11
N ALA A 366 -2.75 -26.06 21.14
CA ALA A 366 -3.69 -27.13 20.83
C ALA A 366 -3.65 -27.50 19.35
N ALA A 367 -3.64 -26.49 18.46
CA ALA A 367 -3.50 -26.69 17.01
C ALA A 367 -2.16 -27.32 16.64
N ASP A 368 -1.07 -26.85 17.25
CA ASP A 368 0.28 -27.42 17.05
C ASP A 368 0.36 -28.89 17.48
N LYS A 369 -0.24 -29.24 18.62
CA LYS A 369 -0.29 -30.61 19.09
C LYS A 369 -1.05 -31.53 18.12
N ASP A 370 -2.23 -31.11 17.66
CA ASP A 370 -3.02 -31.90 16.70
C ASP A 370 -2.29 -32.06 15.36
N MET A 371 -1.64 -31.02 14.87
CA MET A 371 -0.78 -31.07 13.68
C MET A 371 0.38 -32.07 13.84
N TYR A 372 1.03 -32.05 15.00
CA TYR A 372 2.13 -32.97 15.28
C TYR A 372 1.68 -34.45 15.32
N GLU A 373 0.51 -34.71 15.92
CA GLU A 373 -0.09 -36.06 15.94
C GLU A 373 -0.40 -36.55 14.50
N GLN A 374 -0.93 -35.69 13.66
CA GLN A 374 -1.16 -36.02 12.25
C GLN A 374 0.16 -36.24 11.49
N LYS A 375 1.16 -35.42 11.73
CA LYS A 375 2.49 -35.59 11.11
C LYS A 375 3.13 -36.94 11.45
N GLN A 376 2.92 -37.41 12.65
CA GLN A 376 3.37 -38.76 13.05
C GLN A 376 2.61 -39.87 12.29
N GLN A 377 1.30 -39.75 12.18
CA GLN A 377 0.48 -40.72 11.42
C GLN A 377 0.89 -40.77 9.93
N HIS A 378 1.20 -39.64 9.32
CA HIS A 378 1.70 -39.59 7.95
C HIS A 378 3.04 -40.31 7.80
N LYS A 379 3.95 -40.13 8.76
CA LYS A 379 5.24 -40.83 8.75
C LYS A 379 5.10 -42.35 8.90
N GLU A 380 4.23 -42.81 9.79
CA GLU A 380 3.98 -44.23 10.00
C GLU A 380 3.36 -44.88 8.76
N ARG A 381 2.38 -44.26 8.12
CA ARG A 381 1.78 -44.75 6.87
C ARG A 381 2.81 -44.91 5.76
N ARG A 382 3.66 -43.89 5.55
CA ARG A 382 4.74 -43.96 4.54
C ARG A 382 5.81 -44.98 4.87
N GLY A 383 6.13 -45.24 6.15
CA GLY A 383 7.03 -46.28 6.59
C GLY A 383 6.51 -47.66 6.23
N ASN A 384 5.22 -47.92 6.48
CA ASN A 384 4.58 -49.21 6.18
C ASN A 384 4.45 -49.47 4.65
N ASP A 385 4.20 -48.41 3.84
CA ASP A 385 4.14 -48.54 2.38
C ASP A 385 5.52 -48.88 1.78
N CYS A 386 6.62 -48.38 2.35
CA CYS A 386 7.98 -48.75 1.93
C CYS A 386 8.36 -50.18 2.31
N GLU A 387 7.90 -50.70 3.45
CA GLU A 387 8.16 -52.09 3.83
C GLU A 387 7.38 -53.11 2.96
N GLN A 388 6.15 -52.76 2.54
CA GLN A 388 5.36 -53.59 1.62
C GLN A 388 5.92 -53.64 0.19
N CYS A 389 6.58 -52.56 -0.29
CA CYS A 389 7.23 -52.51 -1.60
C CYS A 389 8.60 -53.24 -1.62
N SER A 390 9.20 -53.53 -0.47
CA SER A 390 10.51 -54.21 -0.38
C SER A 390 10.40 -55.75 -0.25
N VAL A 391 9.19 -56.30 -0.29
CA VAL A 391 8.91 -57.76 -0.16
C VAL A 391 8.53 -58.40 -1.52
N TYR A 392 8.67 -57.68 -2.65
CA TYR A 392 8.48 -58.27 -3.97
C TYR A 392 9.73 -58.19 -4.83
#